data_f19445c3025edcb2b74ae303ced5e849
#
_entry.id   f19445c3025edcb2b74ae303ced5e849
#
_cell.length_a   1.000
_cell.length_b   1.000
_cell.length_c   1.000
_cell.angle_alpha   90.00
_cell.angle_beta   90.00
_cell.angle_gamma   90.00
#
_symmetry.space_group_name_H-M   'P 1'
#
loop_
_entity.id
_entity.type
_entity.pdbx_description
1 polymer ?
#
loop_
_entity_poly.entity_id
_entity_poly.type
_entity_poly.pdbx_seq_one_letter_code
_entity_poly.pdbx_strand_id
1 'polypeptide(L)'
;MLQRAYRFLLSLWRRAASNPEALQRRIDAQISRAVTNVGSGNLARARLELSKALEEAPRHPGALKVQTCVLLELGALEEASQAVARLQSLTPGQPEVAVLAALVEQRSQTPAPDWRGALIQAWNRVGRPDLVEAEPFPSPLPDTTAFVERVWERTQSPEVRFTAMLADGASDAQRQWLAAHVAGLEDAALLLAAYEYFLPRSGEDALADVRRQARETLRRKIEPLIPRMHESEGPLLLLLGESAKEASLTQENIHALERIAGLPRYRRTSLAQAYADAKQRLELTAVTAPPLRVLQAAVASMVTDAVVILWTRVEATKEHLSAEDRVRLGRTVFTLGARIAEGATLSDRMLGLRHMELGAEWMADVEKLAQVKRELEHGRAVAEASSALQVDSWPLPSLHRAWLQASLDDEWNSLSILVAP
;
A
#
# COMPACT_ATOMS: atom_id res chain seq x y z
N MET A 1 42.48 -2.59 -46.86
CA MET A 1 41.41 -1.78 -46.18
C MET A 1 40.57 -2.61 -45.21
N LEU A 2 40.06 -3.76 -45.57
CA LEU A 2 39.20 -4.61 -44.73
C LEU A 2 39.81 -5.01 -43.38
N GLN A 3 41.10 -5.37 -43.32
CA GLN A 3 41.77 -5.73 -42.06
C GLN A 3 41.92 -4.55 -41.06
N ARG A 4 42.08 -3.30 -41.55
CA ARG A 4 42.12 -2.11 -40.70
C ARG A 4 40.73 -1.79 -40.15
N ALA A 5 39.67 -1.90 -40.94
CA ALA A 5 38.29 -1.72 -40.51
C ALA A 5 37.90 -2.78 -39.47
N TYR A 6 38.26 -4.04 -39.66
CA TYR A 6 38.00 -5.13 -38.72
C TYR A 6 38.73 -4.92 -37.37
N ARG A 7 40.02 -4.52 -37.41
CA ARG A 7 40.79 -4.18 -36.18
C ARG A 7 40.21 -2.96 -35.46
N PHE A 8 39.73 -1.96 -36.19
CA PHE A 8 39.06 -0.79 -35.64
C PHE A 8 37.73 -1.18 -34.97
N LEU A 9 36.89 -1.96 -35.62
CA LEU A 9 35.65 -2.48 -35.04
C LEU A 9 35.91 -3.37 -33.81
N LEU A 10 36.92 -4.24 -33.84
CA LEU A 10 37.34 -5.02 -32.68
C LEU A 10 37.84 -4.12 -31.53
N SER A 11 38.56 -3.02 -31.83
CA SER A 11 39.03 -2.10 -30.81
C SER A 11 37.88 -1.29 -30.21
N LEU A 12 36.89 -0.89 -31.00
CA LEU A 12 35.65 -0.24 -30.52
C LEU A 12 34.82 -1.22 -29.70
N TRP A 13 34.71 -2.48 -30.15
CA TRP A 13 33.98 -3.51 -29.39
C TRP A 13 34.67 -3.83 -28.07
N ARG A 14 36.02 -3.95 -28.04
CA ARG A 14 36.80 -4.11 -26.81
C ARG A 14 36.67 -2.86 -25.87
N ARG A 15 36.66 -1.64 -26.39
CA ARG A 15 36.44 -0.41 -25.60
C ARG A 15 35.00 -0.33 -25.07
N ALA A 16 34.01 -0.71 -25.85
CA ALA A 16 32.62 -0.77 -25.41
C ALA A 16 32.42 -1.90 -24.37
N ALA A 17 33.11 -3.06 -24.54
CA ALA A 17 33.08 -4.16 -23.58
C ALA A 17 33.88 -3.88 -22.29
N SER A 18 34.79 -2.90 -22.30
CA SER A 18 35.64 -2.50 -21.15
C SER A 18 35.16 -1.23 -20.44
N ASN A 19 33.98 -0.69 -20.78
CA ASN A 19 33.40 0.43 -20.01
C ASN A 19 32.74 -0.12 -18.74
N PRO A 20 33.29 0.11 -17.54
CA PRO A 20 32.75 -0.43 -16.29
C PRO A 20 31.31 0.00 -16.04
N GLU A 21 30.93 1.23 -16.44
CA GLU A 21 29.56 1.73 -16.29
C GLU A 21 28.58 1.02 -17.25
N ALA A 22 29.00 0.67 -18.47
CA ALA A 22 28.16 -0.07 -19.40
C ALA A 22 27.97 -1.52 -18.93
N LEU A 23 28.99 -2.14 -18.34
CA LEU A 23 28.90 -3.44 -17.71
C LEU A 23 27.93 -3.40 -16.51
N GLN A 24 28.10 -2.43 -15.62
CA GLN A 24 27.24 -2.27 -14.44
C GLN A 24 25.79 -2.09 -14.86
N ARG A 25 25.48 -1.17 -15.79
CA ARG A 25 24.11 -0.96 -16.31
C ARG A 25 23.52 -2.23 -16.92
N ARG A 26 24.32 -3.07 -17.58
CA ARG A 26 23.85 -4.34 -18.15
C ARG A 26 23.50 -5.33 -17.05
N ILE A 27 24.34 -5.46 -16.02
CA ILE A 27 24.10 -6.32 -14.87
C ILE A 27 22.84 -5.86 -14.12
N ASP A 28 22.72 -4.57 -13.83
CA ASP A 28 21.55 -4.00 -13.15
C ASP A 28 20.25 -4.27 -13.95
N ALA A 29 20.31 -4.14 -15.28
CA ALA A 29 19.18 -4.45 -16.15
C ALA A 29 18.84 -5.95 -16.14
N GLN A 30 19.82 -6.86 -16.04
CA GLN A 30 19.58 -8.30 -15.90
C GLN A 30 18.92 -8.61 -14.55
N ILE A 31 19.40 -8.01 -13.47
CA ILE A 31 18.83 -8.18 -12.13
C ILE A 31 17.38 -7.65 -12.10
N SER A 32 17.12 -6.44 -12.62
CA SER A 32 15.77 -5.88 -12.68
C SER A 32 14.80 -6.75 -13.50
N ARG A 33 15.27 -7.33 -14.62
CA ARG A 33 14.48 -8.32 -15.38
C ARG A 33 14.22 -9.59 -14.59
N ALA A 34 15.21 -10.05 -13.81
CA ALA A 34 15.01 -11.20 -12.95
C ALA A 34 13.93 -10.93 -11.89
N VAL A 35 13.97 -9.79 -11.21
CA VAL A 35 12.93 -9.38 -10.24
C VAL A 35 11.54 -9.28 -10.90
N THR A 36 11.47 -8.70 -12.11
CA THR A 36 10.21 -8.67 -12.90
C THR A 36 9.68 -10.07 -13.20
N ASN A 37 10.57 -10.99 -13.58
CA ASN A 37 10.20 -12.39 -13.83
C ASN A 37 9.75 -13.11 -12.54
N VAL A 38 10.37 -12.81 -11.39
CA VAL A 38 9.91 -13.31 -10.08
C VAL A 38 8.50 -12.85 -9.79
N GLY A 39 8.22 -11.56 -9.92
CA GLY A 39 6.89 -10.98 -9.71
C GLY A 39 5.81 -11.57 -10.64
N SER A 40 6.21 -12.01 -11.85
CA SER A 40 5.36 -12.69 -12.82
C SER A 40 5.25 -14.21 -12.60
N GLY A 41 5.91 -14.78 -11.58
CA GLY A 41 5.95 -16.22 -11.30
C GLY A 41 6.87 -17.03 -12.23
N ASN A 42 7.64 -16.36 -13.10
CA ASN A 42 8.53 -17.05 -14.05
C ASN A 42 9.93 -17.27 -13.43
N LEU A 43 9.98 -18.11 -12.40
CA LEU A 43 11.21 -18.37 -11.63
C LEU A 43 12.34 -18.97 -12.47
N ALA A 44 12.03 -19.81 -13.45
CA ALA A 44 13.04 -20.40 -14.33
C ALA A 44 13.76 -19.33 -15.16
N ARG A 45 13.02 -18.35 -15.69
CA ARG A 45 13.59 -17.24 -16.46
C ARG A 45 14.35 -16.27 -15.54
N ALA A 46 13.85 -16.03 -14.33
CA ALA A 46 14.57 -15.24 -13.33
C ALA A 46 15.93 -15.87 -13.01
N ARG A 47 15.99 -17.18 -12.76
CA ARG A 47 17.23 -17.92 -12.51
C ARG A 47 18.22 -17.78 -13.68
N LEU A 48 17.74 -17.86 -14.93
CA LEU A 48 18.59 -17.71 -16.12
C LEU A 48 19.19 -16.29 -16.23
N GLU A 49 18.40 -15.24 -16.00
CA GLU A 49 18.92 -13.85 -16.03
C GLU A 49 19.97 -13.64 -14.93
N LEU A 50 19.75 -14.17 -13.73
CA LEU A 50 20.70 -14.09 -12.62
C LEU A 50 21.99 -14.89 -12.88
N SER A 51 21.90 -16.07 -13.51
CA SER A 51 23.08 -16.83 -13.92
C SER A 51 23.97 -16.01 -14.85
N LYS A 52 23.39 -15.34 -15.86
CA LYS A 52 24.13 -14.46 -16.76
C LYS A 52 24.79 -13.29 -16.01
N ALA A 53 24.04 -12.64 -15.10
CA ALA A 53 24.58 -11.55 -14.31
C ALA A 53 25.76 -11.99 -13.44
N LEU A 54 25.67 -13.18 -12.83
CA LEU A 54 26.73 -13.74 -11.97
C LEU A 54 27.88 -14.36 -12.74
N GLU A 55 27.72 -14.78 -14.02
CA GLU A 55 28.81 -15.12 -14.91
C GLU A 55 29.70 -13.90 -15.20
N GLU A 56 29.10 -12.73 -15.39
CA GLU A 56 29.81 -11.48 -15.66
C GLU A 56 30.37 -10.83 -14.37
N ALA A 57 29.63 -10.92 -13.25
CA ALA A 57 29.99 -10.37 -11.96
C ALA A 57 29.70 -11.36 -10.81
N PRO A 58 30.56 -12.35 -10.58
CA PRO A 58 30.31 -13.44 -9.61
C PRO A 58 30.16 -12.99 -8.15
N ARG A 59 30.57 -11.76 -7.83
CA ARG A 59 30.53 -11.19 -6.49
C ARG A 59 29.55 -10.03 -6.36
N HIS A 60 28.57 -9.89 -7.28
CA HIS A 60 27.61 -8.79 -7.25
C HIS A 60 26.56 -9.01 -6.14
N PRO A 61 26.51 -8.17 -5.08
CA PRO A 61 25.64 -8.41 -3.93
C PRO A 61 24.16 -8.45 -4.29
N GLY A 62 23.67 -7.50 -5.11
CA GLY A 62 22.27 -7.44 -5.52
C GLY A 62 21.83 -8.68 -6.31
N ALA A 63 22.72 -9.23 -7.20
CA ALA A 63 22.42 -10.46 -7.90
C ALA A 63 22.33 -11.66 -6.96
N LEU A 64 23.24 -11.75 -5.96
CA LEU A 64 23.21 -12.82 -4.95
C LEU A 64 22.00 -12.71 -4.02
N LYS A 65 21.58 -11.50 -3.63
CA LYS A 65 20.34 -11.26 -2.86
C LYS A 65 19.13 -11.86 -3.60
N VAL A 66 18.94 -11.46 -4.88
CA VAL A 66 17.79 -11.93 -5.68
C VAL A 66 17.91 -13.42 -5.99
N GLN A 67 19.13 -13.93 -6.27
CA GLN A 67 19.35 -15.36 -6.50
C GLN A 67 18.93 -16.19 -5.28
N THR A 68 19.29 -15.76 -4.06
CA THR A 68 18.90 -16.46 -2.84
C THR A 68 17.38 -16.53 -2.71
N CYS A 69 16.67 -15.44 -3.01
CA CYS A 69 15.20 -15.43 -2.98
C CYS A 69 14.59 -16.36 -4.05
N VAL A 70 15.12 -16.36 -5.26
CA VAL A 70 14.67 -17.29 -6.34
C VAL A 70 14.88 -18.75 -5.96
N LEU A 71 16.02 -19.06 -5.35
CA LEU A 71 16.32 -20.43 -4.89
C LEU A 71 15.41 -20.87 -3.74
N LEU A 72 15.08 -19.95 -2.82
CA LEU A 72 14.09 -20.19 -1.77
C LEU A 72 12.70 -20.51 -2.35
N GLU A 73 12.25 -19.72 -3.33
CA GLU A 73 10.96 -19.95 -4.01
C GLU A 73 10.93 -21.27 -4.77
N LEU A 74 12.05 -21.70 -5.33
CA LEU A 74 12.20 -22.99 -6.00
C LEU A 74 12.36 -24.18 -5.04
N GLY A 75 12.52 -23.94 -3.73
CA GLY A 75 12.79 -24.98 -2.74
C GLY A 75 14.22 -25.54 -2.81
N ALA A 76 15.13 -24.89 -3.54
CA ALA A 76 16.54 -25.28 -3.68
C ALA A 76 17.35 -24.78 -2.45
N LEU A 77 17.04 -25.31 -1.27
CA LEU A 77 17.49 -24.78 0.02
C LEU A 77 18.99 -24.85 0.21
N GLU A 78 19.64 -25.91 -0.27
CA GLU A 78 21.09 -26.05 -0.20
C GLU A 78 21.80 -25.01 -1.05
N GLU A 79 21.35 -24.80 -2.30
CA GLU A 79 21.87 -23.75 -3.16
C GLU A 79 21.61 -22.35 -2.57
N ALA A 80 20.43 -22.12 -1.98
CA ALA A 80 20.12 -20.86 -1.30
C ALA A 80 21.04 -20.60 -0.10
N SER A 81 21.36 -21.63 0.67
CA SER A 81 22.32 -21.55 1.78
C SER A 81 23.72 -21.19 1.31
N GLN A 82 24.20 -21.78 0.20
CA GLN A 82 25.49 -21.45 -0.39
C GLN A 82 25.51 -20.01 -0.95
N ALA A 83 24.42 -19.57 -1.60
CA ALA A 83 24.33 -18.23 -2.15
C ALA A 83 24.34 -17.17 -1.05
N VAL A 84 23.58 -17.37 0.03
CA VAL A 84 23.53 -16.41 1.16
C VAL A 84 24.85 -16.40 1.96
N ALA A 85 25.53 -17.53 2.11
CA ALA A 85 26.86 -17.57 2.75
C ALA A 85 27.89 -16.76 1.97
N ARG A 86 27.86 -16.86 0.62
CA ARG A 86 28.69 -15.99 -0.23
C ARG A 86 28.36 -14.51 -0.05
N LEU A 87 27.07 -14.19 -0.02
CA LEU A 87 26.59 -12.83 0.19
C LEU A 87 27.06 -12.28 1.53
N GLN A 88 26.93 -13.04 2.63
CA GLN A 88 27.40 -12.64 3.96
C GLN A 88 28.89 -12.34 3.99
N SER A 89 29.71 -13.09 3.24
CA SER A 89 31.14 -12.86 3.14
C SER A 89 31.50 -11.56 2.40
N LEU A 90 30.62 -11.07 1.52
CA LEU A 90 30.82 -9.85 0.73
C LEU A 90 30.28 -8.61 1.43
N THR A 91 29.23 -8.75 2.22
CA THR A 91 28.50 -7.67 2.87
C THR A 91 28.31 -7.97 4.37
N PRO A 92 29.41 -8.07 5.14
CA PRO A 92 29.32 -8.40 6.55
C PRO A 92 28.61 -7.28 7.31
N GLY A 93 27.69 -7.67 8.21
CA GLY A 93 26.99 -6.74 9.09
C GLY A 93 25.75 -6.04 8.46
N GLN A 94 25.41 -6.34 7.23
CA GLN A 94 24.16 -5.81 6.65
C GLN A 94 22.95 -6.52 7.24
N PRO A 95 21.98 -5.78 7.83
CA PRO A 95 20.87 -6.37 8.57
C PRO A 95 19.93 -7.20 7.67
N GLU A 96 19.63 -6.76 6.45
CA GLU A 96 18.78 -7.47 5.51
C GLU A 96 19.41 -8.80 5.06
N VAL A 97 20.75 -8.85 4.97
CA VAL A 97 21.47 -10.10 4.64
C VAL A 97 21.43 -11.07 5.82
N ALA A 98 21.54 -10.57 7.04
CA ALA A 98 21.40 -11.40 8.24
C ALA A 98 19.98 -11.99 8.36
N VAL A 99 18.94 -11.19 8.10
CA VAL A 99 17.53 -11.68 8.09
C VAL A 99 17.33 -12.69 6.95
N LEU A 100 17.88 -12.45 5.75
CA LEU A 100 17.79 -13.38 4.63
C LEU A 100 18.45 -14.74 4.96
N ALA A 101 19.61 -14.71 5.59
CA ALA A 101 20.30 -15.94 6.03
C ALA A 101 19.48 -16.71 7.07
N ALA A 102 18.94 -16.00 8.06
CA ALA A 102 18.06 -16.61 9.06
C ALA A 102 16.77 -17.17 8.42
N LEU A 103 16.22 -16.49 7.39
CA LEU A 103 15.05 -16.98 6.65
C LEU A 103 15.36 -18.28 5.89
N VAL A 104 16.52 -18.38 5.23
CA VAL A 104 16.96 -19.62 4.58
C VAL A 104 17.02 -20.76 5.59
N GLU A 105 17.57 -20.51 6.76
CA GLU A 105 17.65 -21.52 7.83
C GLU A 105 16.26 -21.92 8.34
N GLN A 106 15.36 -20.96 8.61
CA GLN A 106 13.99 -21.24 9.04
C GLN A 106 13.23 -22.09 8.00
N ARG A 107 13.40 -21.80 6.72
CA ARG A 107 12.78 -22.57 5.64
C ARG A 107 13.35 -23.98 5.47
N SER A 108 14.55 -24.23 5.99
CA SER A 108 15.20 -25.55 5.97
C SER A 108 14.76 -26.46 7.12
N GLN A 109 14.01 -25.96 8.10
CA GLN A 109 13.52 -26.75 9.23
C GLN A 109 12.40 -27.71 8.81
N THR A 110 12.22 -28.79 9.55
CA THR A 110 11.17 -29.78 9.30
C THR A 110 10.33 -29.98 10.59
N PRO A 111 9.00 -29.67 10.57
CA PRO A 111 8.27 -29.08 9.46
C PRO A 111 8.69 -27.61 9.23
N ALA A 112 8.79 -27.20 7.95
CA ALA A 112 9.08 -25.82 7.64
C ALA A 112 7.89 -24.93 8.06
N PRO A 113 8.11 -23.81 8.79
CA PRO A 113 7.06 -22.84 9.06
C PRO A 113 6.53 -22.26 7.75
N ASP A 114 5.29 -21.68 7.78
CA ASP A 114 4.80 -20.93 6.67
C ASP A 114 5.73 -19.72 6.34
N TRP A 115 5.55 -19.11 5.17
CA TRP A 115 6.44 -18.05 4.73
C TRP A 115 6.45 -16.83 5.66
N ARG A 116 5.28 -16.47 6.18
CA ARG A 116 5.13 -15.34 7.09
C ARG A 116 5.77 -15.66 8.44
N GLY A 117 5.44 -16.82 9.00
CA GLY A 117 6.03 -17.28 10.27
C GLY A 117 7.54 -17.42 10.18
N ALA A 118 8.06 -17.96 9.06
CA ALA A 118 9.50 -18.08 8.82
C ALA A 118 10.20 -16.71 8.80
N LEU A 119 9.64 -15.69 8.12
CA LEU A 119 10.21 -14.35 8.08
C LEU A 119 10.19 -13.69 9.46
N ILE A 120 9.07 -13.77 10.19
CA ILE A 120 8.95 -13.19 11.53
C ILE A 120 9.96 -13.84 12.49
N GLN A 121 10.10 -15.16 12.46
CA GLN A 121 11.09 -15.88 13.27
C GLN A 121 12.52 -15.49 12.90
N ALA A 122 12.83 -15.39 11.61
CA ALA A 122 14.12 -14.93 11.12
C ALA A 122 14.45 -13.51 11.60
N TRP A 123 13.51 -12.59 11.48
CA TRP A 123 13.64 -11.21 11.90
C TRP A 123 13.83 -11.08 13.43
N ASN A 124 13.02 -11.82 14.22
CA ASN A 124 13.15 -11.87 15.67
C ASN A 124 14.52 -12.40 16.09
N ARG A 125 15.01 -13.45 15.45
CA ARG A 125 16.31 -14.10 15.75
C ARG A 125 17.48 -13.15 15.53
N VAL A 126 17.38 -12.25 14.58
CA VAL A 126 18.43 -11.24 14.27
C VAL A 126 18.30 -9.98 15.16
N GLY A 127 17.29 -9.93 16.04
CA GLY A 127 17.08 -8.81 16.97
C GLY A 127 16.20 -7.70 16.41
N ARG A 128 15.32 -8.01 15.45
CA ARG A 128 14.32 -7.09 14.86
C ARG A 128 14.95 -5.83 14.25
N PRO A 129 15.93 -5.95 13.36
CA PRO A 129 16.57 -4.78 12.77
C PRO A 129 15.58 -3.94 11.96
N ASP A 130 15.77 -2.62 11.95
CA ASP A 130 15.08 -1.74 11.02
C ASP A 130 15.68 -1.91 9.61
N LEU A 131 14.84 -2.32 8.65
CA LEU A 131 15.24 -2.53 7.26
C LEU A 131 14.90 -1.35 6.35
N VAL A 132 14.30 -0.26 6.88
CA VAL A 132 13.96 0.94 6.08
C VAL A 132 15.21 1.60 5.52
N GLU A 133 16.27 1.69 6.33
CA GLU A 133 17.56 2.28 5.92
C GLU A 133 18.54 1.25 5.32
N ALA A 134 18.16 -0.02 5.28
CA ALA A 134 18.98 -1.06 4.68
C ALA A 134 19.07 -0.89 3.17
N GLU A 135 20.11 -1.45 2.56
CA GLU A 135 20.23 -1.47 1.10
C GLU A 135 19.06 -2.28 0.51
N PRO A 136 18.14 -1.64 -0.23
CA PRO A 136 16.93 -2.31 -0.69
C PRO A 136 17.26 -3.45 -1.65
N PHE A 137 16.34 -4.41 -1.75
CA PHE A 137 16.38 -5.37 -2.83
C PHE A 137 16.25 -4.64 -4.18
N PRO A 138 16.93 -5.12 -5.24
CA PRO A 138 16.77 -4.56 -6.57
C PRO A 138 15.30 -4.52 -6.98
N SER A 139 14.86 -3.36 -7.47
CA SER A 139 13.46 -3.15 -7.88
C SER A 139 13.18 -3.73 -9.26
N PRO A 140 11.93 -4.17 -9.54
CA PRO A 140 11.50 -4.49 -10.89
C PRO A 140 11.56 -3.24 -11.79
N LEU A 141 11.54 -3.46 -13.10
CA LEU A 141 11.42 -2.36 -14.05
C LEU A 141 10.06 -1.65 -13.84
N PRO A 142 10.04 -0.31 -13.71
CA PRO A 142 8.78 0.42 -13.57
C PRO A 142 7.95 0.34 -14.86
N ASP A 143 6.68 -0.04 -14.74
CA ASP A 143 5.74 -0.14 -15.86
C ASP A 143 4.32 0.30 -15.44
N THR A 144 4.23 1.42 -14.70
CA THR A 144 2.97 1.85 -14.08
C THR A 144 2.00 2.46 -15.09
N THR A 145 2.44 3.39 -15.91
CA THR A 145 1.58 4.08 -16.89
C THR A 145 1.07 3.13 -17.97
N ALA A 146 1.93 2.22 -18.44
CA ALA A 146 1.55 1.25 -19.44
C ALA A 146 0.47 0.25 -18.96
N PHE A 147 0.41 -0.04 -17.66
CA PHE A 147 -0.62 -0.93 -17.10
C PHE A 147 -2.02 -0.33 -17.23
N VAL A 148 -2.23 0.90 -16.79
CA VAL A 148 -3.54 1.58 -16.86
C VAL A 148 -4.02 1.72 -18.30
N GLU A 149 -3.12 2.07 -19.23
CA GLU A 149 -3.47 2.20 -20.64
C GLU A 149 -3.80 0.85 -21.28
N ARG A 150 -3.04 -0.20 -21.00
CA ARG A 150 -3.37 -1.57 -21.47
C ARG A 150 -4.72 -2.07 -20.94
N VAL A 151 -5.06 -1.74 -19.71
CA VAL A 151 -6.36 -2.07 -19.12
C VAL A 151 -7.47 -1.36 -19.89
N TRP A 152 -7.30 -0.07 -20.19
CA TRP A 152 -8.28 0.71 -20.95
C TRP A 152 -8.47 0.19 -22.36
N GLU A 153 -7.39 -0.08 -23.08
CA GLU A 153 -7.43 -0.60 -24.46
C GLU A 153 -8.22 -1.92 -24.55
N ARG A 154 -8.19 -2.72 -23.49
CA ARG A 154 -8.85 -4.04 -23.48
C ARG A 154 -10.30 -4.02 -23.07
N THR A 155 -10.71 -3.10 -22.23
CA THR A 155 -12.06 -3.17 -21.62
C THR A 155 -12.95 -2.01 -21.99
N GLN A 156 -12.40 -0.82 -22.25
CA GLN A 156 -13.13 0.45 -22.42
C GLN A 156 -14.11 0.72 -21.25
N SER A 157 -13.89 0.09 -20.08
CA SER A 157 -14.71 0.23 -18.89
C SER A 157 -14.14 1.31 -17.98
N PRO A 158 -14.87 2.39 -17.65
CA PRO A 158 -14.43 3.41 -16.71
C PRO A 158 -14.13 2.85 -15.33
N GLU A 159 -14.91 1.90 -14.84
CA GLU A 159 -14.71 1.28 -13.52
C GLU A 159 -13.42 0.46 -13.44
N VAL A 160 -13.16 -0.34 -14.49
CA VAL A 160 -11.94 -1.17 -14.54
C VAL A 160 -10.70 -0.29 -14.68
N ARG A 161 -10.74 0.76 -15.51
CA ARG A 161 -9.64 1.72 -15.63
C ARG A 161 -9.42 2.48 -14.33
N PHE A 162 -10.49 2.93 -13.67
CA PHE A 162 -10.36 3.62 -12.39
C PHE A 162 -9.76 2.70 -11.32
N THR A 163 -10.17 1.44 -11.26
CA THR A 163 -9.55 0.44 -10.36
C THR A 163 -8.04 0.30 -10.63
N ALA A 164 -7.63 0.29 -11.91
CA ALA A 164 -6.20 0.27 -12.26
C ALA A 164 -5.46 1.57 -11.86
N MET A 165 -6.11 2.72 -11.97
CA MET A 165 -5.56 4.02 -11.52
C MET A 165 -5.38 4.07 -10.00
N LEU A 166 -6.29 3.49 -9.23
CA LEU A 166 -6.19 3.38 -7.77
C LEU A 166 -4.95 2.57 -7.35
N ALA A 167 -4.55 1.58 -8.16
CA ALA A 167 -3.38 0.75 -7.90
C ALA A 167 -2.03 1.48 -8.07
N ASP A 168 -1.97 2.48 -8.94
CA ASP A 168 -0.70 3.10 -9.36
C ASP A 168 -0.55 4.57 -8.89
N GLY A 169 -1.61 5.13 -8.30
CA GLY A 169 -1.72 6.58 -8.13
C GLY A 169 -1.99 7.28 -9.48
N ALA A 170 -2.67 8.41 -9.47
CA ALA A 170 -3.08 9.03 -10.71
C ALA A 170 -2.32 10.33 -11.00
N SER A 171 -1.80 10.42 -12.23
CA SER A 171 -1.29 11.65 -12.83
C SER A 171 -2.42 12.66 -13.09
N ASP A 172 -2.10 13.91 -13.35
CA ASP A 172 -3.10 14.94 -13.68
C ASP A 172 -3.89 14.59 -14.94
N ALA A 173 -3.26 13.99 -15.95
CA ALA A 173 -3.95 13.49 -17.14
C ALA A 173 -4.98 12.40 -16.82
N GLN A 174 -4.65 11.50 -15.91
CA GLN A 174 -5.57 10.46 -15.45
C GLN A 174 -6.71 11.04 -14.60
N ARG A 175 -6.45 12.09 -13.82
CA ARG A 175 -7.48 12.83 -13.07
C ARG A 175 -8.48 13.52 -14.02
N GLN A 176 -7.97 14.19 -15.07
CA GLN A 176 -8.81 14.80 -16.10
C GLN A 176 -9.65 13.74 -16.81
N TRP A 177 -9.04 12.61 -17.17
CA TRP A 177 -9.75 11.50 -17.77
C TRP A 177 -10.87 11.00 -16.86
N LEU A 178 -10.59 10.75 -15.57
CA LEU A 178 -11.60 10.30 -14.61
C LEU A 178 -12.75 11.31 -14.50
N ALA A 179 -12.45 12.61 -14.38
CA ALA A 179 -13.48 13.65 -14.31
C ALA A 179 -14.43 13.63 -15.51
N ALA A 180 -13.91 13.35 -16.71
CA ALA A 180 -14.73 13.21 -17.92
C ALA A 180 -15.58 11.92 -17.96
N HIS A 181 -15.24 10.92 -17.15
CA HIS A 181 -15.87 9.58 -17.18
C HIS A 181 -16.64 9.22 -15.91
N VAL A 182 -16.71 10.09 -14.90
CA VAL A 182 -17.44 9.81 -13.63
C VAL A 182 -18.92 9.47 -13.86
N ALA A 183 -19.52 9.95 -14.92
CA ALA A 183 -20.89 9.60 -15.28
C ALA A 183 -21.08 8.09 -15.58
N GLY A 184 -20.02 7.41 -16.03
CA GLY A 184 -20.03 5.97 -16.33
C GLY A 184 -19.74 5.07 -15.13
N LEU A 185 -19.46 5.61 -13.95
CA LEU A 185 -19.31 4.82 -12.73
C LEU A 185 -20.68 4.50 -12.12
N GLU A 186 -20.93 3.26 -11.75
CA GLU A 186 -22.18 2.80 -11.14
C GLU A 186 -21.97 2.08 -9.80
N ASP A 187 -20.81 1.47 -9.61
CA ASP A 187 -20.45 0.78 -8.39
C ASP A 187 -20.34 1.76 -7.20
N ALA A 188 -21.07 1.48 -6.12
CA ALA A 188 -21.17 2.38 -4.97
C ALA A 188 -19.82 2.66 -4.30
N ALA A 189 -18.94 1.65 -4.17
CA ALA A 189 -17.61 1.83 -3.56
C ALA A 189 -16.71 2.70 -4.45
N LEU A 190 -16.75 2.48 -5.77
CA LEU A 190 -16.00 3.31 -6.71
C LEU A 190 -16.55 4.74 -6.82
N LEU A 191 -17.87 4.94 -6.67
CA LEU A 191 -18.45 6.28 -6.59
C LEU A 191 -17.92 7.04 -5.36
N LEU A 192 -17.88 6.42 -4.19
CA LEU A 192 -17.33 7.01 -2.97
C LEU A 192 -15.83 7.30 -3.12
N ALA A 193 -15.06 6.33 -3.60
CA ALA A 193 -13.62 6.50 -3.85
C ALA A 193 -13.35 7.62 -4.87
N ALA A 194 -14.12 7.72 -5.95
CA ALA A 194 -13.99 8.79 -6.93
C ALA A 194 -14.35 10.16 -6.34
N TYR A 195 -15.39 10.24 -5.49
CA TYR A 195 -15.75 11.48 -4.82
C TYR A 195 -14.64 11.95 -3.89
N GLU A 196 -14.07 11.05 -3.06
CA GLU A 196 -12.92 11.35 -2.21
C GLU A 196 -11.71 11.82 -3.01
N TYR A 197 -11.46 11.20 -4.15
CA TYR A 197 -10.37 11.54 -5.06
C TYR A 197 -10.44 12.99 -5.57
N PHE A 198 -11.64 13.55 -5.68
CA PHE A 198 -11.89 14.93 -6.07
C PHE A 198 -12.15 15.89 -4.92
N LEU A 199 -11.92 15.49 -3.66
CA LEU A 199 -12.05 16.41 -2.52
C LEU A 199 -11.13 17.64 -2.69
N PRO A 200 -11.52 18.81 -2.12
CA PRO A 200 -10.70 20.01 -2.17
C PRO A 200 -9.33 19.75 -1.54
N ARG A 201 -8.28 20.12 -2.23
CA ARG A 201 -6.91 20.11 -1.71
C ARG A 201 -6.46 21.54 -1.45
N SER A 202 -5.57 21.73 -0.46
CA SER A 202 -5.00 23.05 -0.17
C SER A 202 -4.10 23.51 -1.33
N GLY A 203 -4.21 24.78 -1.73
CA GLY A 203 -3.40 25.41 -2.77
C GLY A 203 -4.16 25.77 -4.06
N GLU A 204 -3.52 26.54 -4.93
CA GLU A 204 -4.03 26.85 -6.28
C GLU A 204 -4.04 25.55 -7.13
N ASP A 205 -5.20 25.25 -7.68
CA ASP A 205 -5.41 24.04 -8.46
C ASP A 205 -5.94 24.40 -9.85
N ALA A 206 -5.11 24.20 -10.86
CA ALA A 206 -5.50 24.39 -12.26
C ALA A 206 -6.71 23.54 -12.68
N LEU A 207 -7.04 22.50 -11.90
CA LEU A 207 -8.15 21.59 -12.13
C LEU A 207 -9.35 21.83 -11.19
N ALA A 208 -9.38 22.95 -10.44
CA ALA A 208 -10.41 23.22 -9.44
C ALA A 208 -11.84 23.14 -10.00
N ASP A 209 -12.09 23.72 -11.16
CA ASP A 209 -13.41 23.70 -11.81
C ASP A 209 -13.77 22.28 -12.28
N VAL A 210 -12.83 21.57 -12.86
CA VAL A 210 -13.02 20.18 -13.32
C VAL A 210 -13.35 19.27 -12.13
N ARG A 211 -12.65 19.43 -11.02
CA ARG A 211 -12.90 18.68 -9.76
C ARG A 211 -14.27 19.01 -9.18
N ARG A 212 -14.66 20.29 -9.15
CA ARG A 212 -15.97 20.72 -8.67
C ARG A 212 -17.10 20.09 -9.49
N GLN A 213 -16.99 20.11 -10.81
CA GLN A 213 -17.99 19.53 -11.71
C GLN A 213 -18.07 18.00 -11.55
N ALA A 214 -16.93 17.33 -11.43
CA ALA A 214 -16.87 15.87 -11.19
C ALA A 214 -17.54 15.52 -9.86
N ARG A 215 -17.22 16.24 -8.77
CA ARG A 215 -17.88 16.04 -7.46
C ARG A 215 -19.37 16.24 -7.51
N GLU A 216 -19.85 17.28 -8.18
CA GLU A 216 -21.29 17.52 -8.30
C GLU A 216 -22.00 16.39 -9.06
N THR A 217 -21.36 15.84 -10.09
CA THR A 217 -21.88 14.69 -10.82
C THR A 217 -21.92 13.43 -9.95
N LEU A 218 -20.84 13.16 -9.20
CA LEU A 218 -20.75 12.03 -8.27
C LEU A 218 -21.74 12.17 -7.12
N ARG A 219 -21.87 13.37 -6.54
CA ARG A 219 -22.82 13.66 -5.47
C ARG A 219 -24.25 13.26 -5.88
N ARG A 220 -24.71 13.71 -7.06
CA ARG A 220 -26.05 13.35 -7.58
C ARG A 220 -26.25 11.84 -7.75
N LYS A 221 -25.18 11.09 -7.96
CA LYS A 221 -25.23 9.60 -8.03
C LYS A 221 -25.22 8.95 -6.64
N ILE A 222 -24.48 9.52 -5.69
CA ILE A 222 -24.33 8.97 -4.33
C ILE A 222 -25.53 9.28 -3.46
N GLU A 223 -26.08 10.50 -3.49
CA GLU A 223 -27.19 10.93 -2.64
C GLU A 223 -28.40 9.96 -2.64
N PRO A 224 -28.86 9.43 -3.77
CA PRO A 224 -29.96 8.45 -3.78
C PRO A 224 -29.62 7.10 -3.15
N LEU A 225 -28.32 6.80 -2.95
CA LEU A 225 -27.87 5.57 -2.32
C LEU A 225 -27.83 5.69 -0.77
N ILE A 226 -27.64 6.90 -0.24
CA ILE A 226 -27.48 7.15 1.21
C ILE A 226 -28.63 6.56 2.05
N PRO A 227 -29.91 6.71 1.72
CA PRO A 227 -31.00 6.13 2.52
C PRO A 227 -30.98 4.61 2.63
N ARG A 228 -30.26 3.94 1.71
CA ARG A 228 -30.10 2.48 1.69
C ARG A 228 -28.78 2.04 2.35
N MET A 229 -27.91 2.98 2.65
CA MET A 229 -26.66 2.75 3.37
C MET A 229 -26.95 2.79 4.87
N HIS A 230 -26.53 1.78 5.58
CA HIS A 230 -26.59 1.73 7.04
C HIS A 230 -25.20 1.99 7.65
N GLU A 231 -24.33 2.65 6.87
CA GLU A 231 -22.95 2.96 7.18
C GLU A 231 -22.72 4.47 7.25
N SER A 232 -21.75 4.88 8.08
CA SER A 232 -21.39 6.29 8.27
C SER A 232 -20.49 6.87 7.17
N GLU A 233 -19.78 6.03 6.42
CA GLU A 233 -18.74 6.43 5.44
C GLU A 233 -19.28 7.37 4.36
N GLY A 234 -20.32 6.98 3.64
CA GLY A 234 -20.90 7.78 2.56
C GLY A 234 -21.50 9.11 3.04
N PRO A 235 -22.40 9.11 4.06
CA PRO A 235 -22.93 10.35 4.63
C PRO A 235 -21.84 11.29 5.16
N LEU A 236 -20.80 10.77 5.82
CA LEU A 236 -19.68 11.55 6.33
C LEU A 236 -18.90 12.20 5.18
N LEU A 237 -18.58 11.42 4.14
CA LEU A 237 -17.85 11.90 2.97
C LEU A 237 -18.60 13.04 2.27
N LEU A 238 -19.92 12.93 2.07
CA LEU A 238 -20.74 13.99 1.48
C LEU A 238 -20.78 15.24 2.36
N LEU A 239 -20.99 15.08 3.68
CA LEU A 239 -21.02 16.19 4.63
C LEU A 239 -19.71 17.00 4.60
N LEU A 240 -18.57 16.30 4.56
CA LEU A 240 -17.25 16.94 4.65
C LEU A 240 -16.75 17.46 3.30
N GLY A 241 -17.24 16.90 2.18
CA GLY A 241 -16.85 17.31 0.84
C GLY A 241 -17.41 18.64 0.36
N GLU A 242 -18.35 19.25 1.10
CA GLU A 242 -19.01 20.50 0.68
C GLU A 242 -18.22 21.78 0.99
N SER A 243 -17.31 21.72 1.94
CA SER A 243 -16.58 22.88 2.42
C SER A 243 -15.07 22.68 2.37
N ALA A 244 -14.30 23.76 2.52
CA ALA A 244 -12.85 23.68 2.63
C ALA A 244 -12.43 22.76 3.78
N LYS A 245 -11.30 22.11 3.63
CA LYS A 245 -10.76 21.13 4.59
C LYS A 245 -10.62 21.71 6.00
N GLU A 246 -10.21 22.98 6.10
CA GLU A 246 -9.94 23.70 7.34
C GLU A 246 -11.16 24.48 7.87
N ALA A 247 -12.32 24.37 7.21
CA ALA A 247 -13.52 25.09 7.64
C ALA A 247 -14.07 24.52 8.94
N SER A 248 -14.39 25.40 9.91
CA SER A 248 -15.07 25.02 11.14
C SER A 248 -16.46 24.40 10.85
N LEU A 249 -16.87 23.48 11.69
CA LEU A 249 -18.20 22.85 11.60
C LEU A 249 -19.27 23.86 12.02
N THR A 250 -20.33 23.97 11.24
CA THR A 250 -21.54 24.69 11.63
C THR A 250 -22.38 23.87 12.60
N GLN A 251 -23.36 24.48 13.27
CA GLN A 251 -24.31 23.75 14.13
C GLN A 251 -25.08 22.68 13.34
N GLU A 252 -25.42 22.96 12.08
CA GLU A 252 -26.07 22.00 11.21
C GLU A 252 -25.15 20.79 10.91
N ASN A 253 -23.86 21.04 10.66
CA ASN A 253 -22.86 19.96 10.47
C ASN A 253 -22.74 19.11 11.74
N ILE A 254 -22.75 19.72 12.95
CA ILE A 254 -22.69 19.00 14.23
C ILE A 254 -23.89 18.09 14.40
N HIS A 255 -25.12 18.60 14.17
CA HIS A 255 -26.32 17.76 14.20
C HIS A 255 -26.31 16.62 13.15
N ALA A 256 -25.77 16.90 11.97
CA ALA A 256 -25.60 15.86 10.96
C ALA A 256 -24.61 14.79 11.42
N LEU A 257 -23.48 15.17 12.03
CA LEU A 257 -22.49 14.23 12.59
C LEU A 257 -23.08 13.37 13.69
N GLU A 258 -23.93 13.92 14.56
CA GLU A 258 -24.64 13.15 15.60
C GLU A 258 -25.50 12.03 14.98
N ARG A 259 -26.24 12.36 13.92
CA ARG A 259 -27.03 11.34 13.21
C ARG A 259 -26.15 10.28 12.55
N ILE A 260 -25.04 10.71 11.94
CA ILE A 260 -24.07 9.81 11.28
C ILE A 260 -23.41 8.88 12.30
N ALA A 261 -23.00 9.40 13.46
CA ALA A 261 -22.41 8.61 14.53
C ALA A 261 -23.40 7.60 15.16
N GLY A 262 -24.71 7.83 15.02
CA GLY A 262 -25.76 6.90 15.42
C GLY A 262 -25.92 5.68 14.50
N LEU A 263 -25.31 5.68 13.33
CA LEU A 263 -25.38 4.54 12.40
C LEU A 263 -24.57 3.33 12.97
N PRO A 264 -25.01 2.09 12.65
CA PRO A 264 -24.49 0.91 13.34
C PRO A 264 -23.03 0.54 13.03
N ARG A 265 -22.50 0.99 11.89
CA ARG A 265 -21.13 0.72 11.47
C ARG A 265 -20.57 1.87 10.63
N TYR A 266 -19.24 1.94 10.56
CA TYR A 266 -18.59 2.96 9.74
C TYR A 266 -18.69 2.61 8.25
N ARG A 267 -18.26 1.41 7.86
CA ARG A 267 -18.16 0.99 6.46
C ARG A 267 -18.76 -0.41 6.27
N ARG A 268 -19.28 -0.66 5.08
CA ARG A 268 -19.84 -1.96 4.70
C ARG A 268 -18.78 -2.92 4.19
N THR A 269 -17.90 -2.42 3.33
CA THR A 269 -16.94 -3.23 2.59
C THR A 269 -15.72 -3.52 3.46
N SER A 270 -15.44 -4.79 3.68
CA SER A 270 -14.17 -5.21 4.31
C SER A 270 -13.01 -5.14 3.31
N LEU A 271 -11.76 -5.15 3.81
CA LEU A 271 -10.58 -5.21 2.95
C LEU A 271 -10.61 -6.45 2.05
N ALA A 272 -11.03 -7.60 2.57
CA ALA A 272 -11.18 -8.84 1.78
C ALA A 272 -12.18 -8.67 0.63
N GLN A 273 -13.33 -8.03 0.88
CA GLN A 273 -14.32 -7.76 -0.16
C GLN A 273 -13.79 -6.75 -1.17
N ALA A 274 -13.18 -5.64 -0.74
CA ALA A 274 -12.58 -4.66 -1.64
C ALA A 274 -11.49 -5.29 -2.53
N TYR A 275 -10.67 -6.19 -1.95
CA TYR A 275 -9.68 -6.95 -2.70
C TYR A 275 -10.32 -7.89 -3.73
N ALA A 276 -11.36 -8.63 -3.35
CA ALA A 276 -12.07 -9.53 -4.26
C ALA A 276 -12.68 -8.76 -5.44
N ASP A 277 -13.32 -7.61 -5.17
CA ASP A 277 -13.93 -6.75 -6.19
C ASP A 277 -12.87 -6.14 -7.12
N ALA A 278 -11.76 -5.63 -6.58
CA ALA A 278 -10.66 -5.10 -7.37
C ALA A 278 -10.02 -6.20 -8.25
N LYS A 279 -9.81 -7.39 -7.68
CA LYS A 279 -9.30 -8.56 -8.39
C LYS A 279 -10.22 -8.96 -9.55
N GLN A 280 -11.51 -9.11 -9.28
CA GLN A 280 -12.50 -9.47 -10.29
C GLN A 280 -12.52 -8.47 -11.46
N ARG A 281 -12.50 -7.15 -11.16
CA ARG A 281 -12.47 -6.11 -12.20
C ARG A 281 -11.20 -6.19 -13.04
N LEU A 282 -10.04 -6.35 -12.42
CA LEU A 282 -8.76 -6.42 -13.13
C LEU A 282 -8.59 -7.72 -13.91
N GLU A 283 -9.13 -8.86 -13.47
CA GLU A 283 -9.12 -10.12 -14.21
C GLU A 283 -9.89 -10.05 -15.54
N LEU A 284 -10.92 -9.19 -15.65
CA LEU A 284 -11.65 -8.96 -16.91
C LEU A 284 -10.76 -8.45 -18.04
N THR A 285 -9.59 -7.90 -17.71
CA THR A 285 -8.66 -7.32 -18.70
C THR A 285 -7.79 -8.35 -19.39
N ALA A 286 -7.69 -9.56 -18.86
CA ALA A 286 -6.64 -10.55 -19.19
C ALA A 286 -5.20 -9.96 -19.06
N VAL A 287 -5.05 -8.85 -18.34
CA VAL A 287 -3.76 -8.28 -17.96
C VAL A 287 -3.44 -8.76 -16.56
N THR A 288 -2.39 -9.56 -16.42
CA THR A 288 -1.99 -10.09 -15.11
C THR A 288 -1.60 -8.93 -14.19
N ALA A 289 -2.36 -8.74 -13.11
CA ALA A 289 -2.02 -7.79 -12.05
C ALA A 289 -1.35 -8.55 -10.89
N PRO A 290 -0.17 -8.13 -10.43
CA PRO A 290 0.44 -8.68 -9.22
C PRO A 290 -0.49 -8.53 -8.00
N PRO A 291 -0.54 -9.49 -7.07
CA PRO A 291 -1.42 -9.44 -5.90
C PRO A 291 -1.30 -8.15 -5.07
N LEU A 292 -0.09 -7.62 -4.90
CA LEU A 292 0.13 -6.36 -4.19
C LEU A 292 -0.51 -5.17 -4.91
N ARG A 293 -0.51 -5.14 -6.25
CA ARG A 293 -1.16 -4.09 -7.02
C ARG A 293 -2.68 -4.14 -6.87
N VAL A 294 -3.25 -5.35 -6.81
CA VAL A 294 -4.67 -5.55 -6.50
C VAL A 294 -5.00 -5.06 -5.08
N LEU A 295 -4.12 -5.36 -4.10
CA LEU A 295 -4.27 -4.88 -2.73
C LEU A 295 -4.21 -3.35 -2.66
N GLN A 296 -3.27 -2.72 -3.37
CA GLN A 296 -3.20 -1.25 -3.45
C GLN A 296 -4.49 -0.65 -4.00
N ALA A 297 -5.05 -1.23 -5.08
CA ALA A 297 -6.34 -0.80 -5.61
C ALA A 297 -7.47 -0.94 -4.59
N ALA A 298 -7.50 -2.06 -3.86
CA ALA A 298 -8.49 -2.32 -2.82
C ALA A 298 -8.40 -1.30 -1.68
N VAL A 299 -7.21 -1.09 -1.12
CA VAL A 299 -6.97 -0.11 -0.06
C VAL A 299 -7.32 1.31 -0.53
N ALA A 300 -6.89 1.70 -1.72
CA ALA A 300 -7.18 3.02 -2.28
C ALA A 300 -8.66 3.23 -2.66
N SER A 301 -9.46 2.17 -2.76
CA SER A 301 -10.91 2.27 -2.92
C SER A 301 -11.65 2.47 -1.59
N MET A 302 -10.97 2.33 -0.47
CA MET A 302 -11.55 2.51 0.87
C MET A 302 -11.36 3.96 1.30
N VAL A 303 -12.47 4.67 1.53
CA VAL A 303 -12.48 6.10 1.87
C VAL A 303 -11.80 6.34 3.22
N THR A 304 -10.75 7.13 3.25
CA THR A 304 -9.99 7.49 4.47
C THR A 304 -9.80 9.00 4.65
N ASP A 305 -9.75 9.77 3.57
CA ASP A 305 -9.54 11.23 3.63
C ASP A 305 -10.69 11.94 4.35
N ALA A 306 -11.93 11.45 4.26
CA ALA A 306 -13.05 11.98 5.03
C ALA A 306 -12.78 11.96 6.53
N VAL A 307 -12.16 10.90 7.04
CA VAL A 307 -11.81 10.77 8.46
C VAL A 307 -10.74 11.80 8.85
N VAL A 308 -9.73 11.99 7.99
CA VAL A 308 -8.67 13.00 8.21
C VAL A 308 -9.24 14.43 8.16
N ILE A 309 -10.16 14.71 7.23
CA ILE A 309 -10.85 16.01 7.12
C ILE A 309 -11.70 16.25 8.36
N LEU A 310 -12.42 15.25 8.85
CA LEU A 310 -13.20 15.36 10.08
C LEU A 310 -12.34 15.84 11.25
N TRP A 311 -11.18 15.20 11.46
CA TRP A 311 -10.22 15.62 12.49
C TRP A 311 -9.89 17.11 12.37
N THR A 312 -9.45 17.55 11.20
CA THR A 312 -9.03 18.93 10.95
C THR A 312 -10.17 19.93 11.23
N ARG A 313 -11.39 19.61 10.80
CA ARG A 313 -12.56 20.48 10.98
C ARG A 313 -13.06 20.52 12.43
N VAL A 314 -13.02 19.39 13.14
CA VAL A 314 -13.34 19.35 14.57
C VAL A 314 -12.36 20.23 15.34
N GLU A 315 -11.06 20.10 15.13
CA GLU A 315 -10.04 20.93 15.76
C GLU A 315 -10.26 22.42 15.45
N ALA A 316 -10.52 22.79 14.20
CA ALA A 316 -10.82 24.18 13.82
C ALA A 316 -12.08 24.75 14.47
N THR A 317 -13.00 23.90 14.94
CA THR A 317 -14.26 24.31 15.57
C THR A 317 -14.09 24.60 17.07
N LYS A 318 -13.04 24.09 17.69
CA LYS A 318 -12.81 24.08 19.14
C LYS A 318 -13.03 25.42 19.83
N GLU A 319 -12.50 26.51 19.26
CA GLU A 319 -12.55 27.84 19.84
C GLU A 319 -13.91 28.54 19.71
N HIS A 320 -14.78 28.00 18.86
CA HIS A 320 -16.09 28.56 18.56
C HIS A 320 -17.24 27.91 19.35
N LEU A 321 -16.92 26.90 20.18
CA LEU A 321 -17.93 26.13 20.94
C LEU A 321 -17.99 26.51 22.40
N SER A 322 -19.22 26.50 22.96
CA SER A 322 -19.43 26.49 24.40
C SER A 322 -18.82 25.23 25.04
N ALA A 323 -18.58 25.22 26.35
CA ALA A 323 -18.09 24.05 27.06
C ALA A 323 -19.05 22.86 26.92
N GLU A 324 -20.35 23.08 26.92
CA GLU A 324 -21.37 22.03 26.76
C GLU A 324 -21.38 21.45 25.34
N ASP A 325 -21.35 22.32 24.31
CA ASP A 325 -21.29 21.87 22.91
C ASP A 325 -20.00 21.13 22.61
N ARG A 326 -18.88 21.51 23.23
CA ARG A 326 -17.61 20.81 23.12
C ARG A 326 -17.69 19.38 23.65
N VAL A 327 -18.29 19.20 24.85
CA VAL A 327 -18.51 17.86 25.42
C VAL A 327 -19.45 17.03 24.53
N ARG A 328 -20.49 17.65 23.97
CA ARG A 328 -21.45 17.00 23.07
C ARG A 328 -20.78 16.53 21.78
N LEU A 329 -20.03 17.42 21.12
CA LEU A 329 -19.28 17.08 19.92
C LEU A 329 -18.16 16.05 20.22
N GLY A 330 -17.48 16.18 21.37
CA GLY A 330 -16.50 15.20 21.84
C GLY A 330 -17.07 13.78 21.93
N ARG A 331 -18.29 13.65 22.47
CA ARG A 331 -19.00 12.36 22.55
C ARG A 331 -19.31 11.80 21.15
N THR A 332 -19.76 12.66 20.25
CA THR A 332 -20.06 12.29 18.86
C THR A 332 -18.82 11.78 18.12
N VAL A 333 -17.70 12.52 18.24
CA VAL A 333 -16.41 12.18 17.65
C VAL A 333 -15.85 10.88 18.23
N PHE A 334 -15.96 10.70 19.56
CA PHE A 334 -15.56 9.45 20.23
C PHE A 334 -16.35 8.25 19.69
N THR A 335 -17.67 8.38 19.59
CA THR A 335 -18.55 7.31 19.09
C THR A 335 -18.22 6.95 17.65
N LEU A 336 -18.05 7.95 16.79
CA LEU A 336 -17.68 7.72 15.39
C LEU A 336 -16.27 7.11 15.29
N GLY A 337 -15.33 7.60 16.09
CA GLY A 337 -13.98 7.02 16.18
C GLY A 337 -13.98 5.55 16.59
N ALA A 338 -14.83 5.17 17.54
CA ALA A 338 -15.00 3.77 17.95
C ALA A 338 -15.51 2.90 16.78
N ARG A 339 -16.47 3.41 15.99
CA ARG A 339 -16.97 2.70 14.80
C ARG A 339 -15.90 2.55 13.71
N ILE A 340 -15.06 3.56 13.51
CA ILE A 340 -13.94 3.49 12.57
C ILE A 340 -12.92 2.46 13.07
N ALA A 341 -12.60 2.48 14.37
CA ALA A 341 -11.63 1.54 14.97
C ALA A 341 -12.09 0.08 15.00
N GLU A 342 -13.37 -0.22 14.77
CA GLU A 342 -13.89 -1.57 14.55
C GLU A 342 -13.44 -2.17 13.20
N GLY A 343 -12.87 -1.36 12.29
CA GLY A 343 -12.32 -1.82 11.02
C GLY A 343 -11.13 -2.75 11.21
N ALA A 344 -10.98 -3.71 10.28
CA ALA A 344 -9.92 -4.73 10.34
C ALA A 344 -8.54 -4.23 9.88
N THR A 345 -8.45 -3.03 9.32
CA THR A 345 -7.17 -2.48 8.84
C THR A 345 -6.44 -1.71 9.93
N LEU A 346 -5.12 -1.69 9.86
CA LEU A 346 -4.28 -0.87 10.73
C LEU A 346 -4.65 0.61 10.60
N SER A 347 -4.92 1.09 9.40
CA SER A 347 -5.33 2.47 9.14
C SER A 347 -6.65 2.82 9.81
N ASP A 348 -7.69 1.99 9.67
CA ASP A 348 -8.98 2.20 10.33
C ASP A 348 -8.80 2.25 11.85
N ARG A 349 -8.03 1.30 12.40
CA ARG A 349 -7.76 1.25 13.84
C ARG A 349 -7.08 2.53 14.34
N MET A 350 -6.02 2.96 13.68
CA MET A 350 -5.25 4.14 14.08
C MET A 350 -6.05 5.45 13.93
N LEU A 351 -6.77 5.61 12.82
CA LEU A 351 -7.61 6.78 12.58
C LEU A 351 -8.76 6.83 13.59
N GLY A 352 -9.43 5.71 13.84
CA GLY A 352 -10.49 5.63 14.82
C GLY A 352 -10.02 5.96 16.23
N LEU A 353 -8.90 5.40 16.67
CA LEU A 353 -8.31 5.68 17.98
C LEU A 353 -7.91 7.16 18.13
N ARG A 354 -7.43 7.81 17.07
CA ARG A 354 -7.15 9.25 17.09
C ARG A 354 -8.41 10.09 17.34
N HIS A 355 -9.53 9.73 16.71
CA HIS A 355 -10.81 10.41 16.97
C HIS A 355 -11.35 10.14 18.37
N MET A 356 -11.15 8.91 18.88
CA MET A 356 -11.48 8.57 20.26
C MET A 356 -10.63 9.38 21.26
N GLU A 357 -9.33 9.57 21.01
CA GLU A 357 -8.44 10.40 21.81
C GLU A 357 -8.98 11.83 21.92
N LEU A 358 -9.23 12.45 20.75
CA LEU A 358 -9.79 13.81 20.68
C LEU A 358 -11.14 13.92 21.40
N GLY A 359 -12.04 12.96 21.16
CA GLY A 359 -13.35 12.93 21.82
C GLY A 359 -13.24 12.78 23.34
N ALA A 360 -12.36 11.93 23.85
CA ALA A 360 -12.13 11.72 25.27
C ALA A 360 -11.54 12.98 25.94
N GLU A 361 -10.61 13.67 25.27
CA GLU A 361 -10.07 14.95 25.74
C GLU A 361 -11.17 16.01 25.87
N TRP A 362 -12.05 16.12 24.89
CA TRP A 362 -13.13 17.12 24.90
C TRP A 362 -14.22 16.80 25.91
N MET A 363 -14.42 15.53 26.24
CA MET A 363 -15.29 15.08 27.32
C MET A 363 -14.66 15.22 28.71
N ALA A 364 -13.36 15.51 28.82
CA ALA A 364 -12.56 15.45 30.04
C ALA A 364 -12.64 14.05 30.73
N ASP A 365 -12.78 12.98 29.96
CA ASP A 365 -12.89 11.60 30.46
C ASP A 365 -11.48 10.98 30.56
N VAL A 366 -10.90 11.10 31.74
CA VAL A 366 -9.50 10.69 32.01
C VAL A 366 -9.29 9.19 31.81
N GLU A 367 -10.28 8.36 32.17
CA GLU A 367 -10.16 6.90 32.05
C GLU A 367 -10.13 6.47 30.57
N LYS A 368 -11.11 6.94 29.78
CA LYS A 368 -11.14 6.68 28.34
C LYS A 368 -9.90 7.20 27.64
N LEU A 369 -9.46 8.41 27.98
CA LEU A 369 -8.25 8.99 27.41
C LEU A 369 -7.01 8.13 27.69
N ALA A 370 -6.84 7.67 28.93
CA ALA A 370 -5.72 6.80 29.29
C ALA A 370 -5.77 5.45 28.57
N GLN A 371 -6.96 4.88 28.41
CA GLN A 371 -7.13 3.63 27.66
C GLN A 371 -6.75 3.81 26.18
N VAL A 372 -7.33 4.83 25.52
CA VAL A 372 -7.09 5.10 24.10
C VAL A 372 -5.61 5.39 23.83
N LYS A 373 -4.92 6.13 24.72
CA LYS A 373 -3.48 6.40 24.58
C LYS A 373 -2.65 5.13 24.61
N ARG A 374 -2.97 4.17 25.48
CA ARG A 374 -2.27 2.86 25.49
C ARG A 374 -2.47 2.09 24.18
N GLU A 375 -3.70 2.09 23.64
CA GLU A 375 -4.01 1.43 22.37
C GLU A 375 -3.29 2.12 21.20
N LEU A 376 -3.19 3.46 21.21
CA LEU A 376 -2.44 4.22 20.22
C LEU A 376 -0.93 3.93 20.28
N GLU A 377 -0.35 3.82 21.47
CA GLU A 377 1.06 3.43 21.63
C GLU A 377 1.32 2.03 21.07
N HIS A 378 0.44 1.07 21.38
CA HIS A 378 0.52 -0.27 20.80
C HIS A 378 0.40 -0.21 19.27
N GLY A 379 -0.57 0.53 18.73
CA GLY A 379 -0.74 0.68 17.28
C GLY A 379 0.45 1.32 16.58
N ARG A 380 1.12 2.30 17.20
CA ARG A 380 2.37 2.87 16.67
C ARG A 380 3.48 1.83 16.63
N ALA A 381 3.66 1.06 17.69
CA ALA A 381 4.66 0.01 17.71
C ALA A 381 4.40 -1.04 16.62
N VAL A 382 3.12 -1.40 16.38
CA VAL A 382 2.74 -2.30 15.27
C VAL A 382 3.08 -1.70 13.91
N ALA A 383 2.76 -0.42 13.70
CA ALA A 383 3.04 0.28 12.45
C ALA A 383 4.56 0.40 12.19
N GLU A 384 5.34 0.73 13.23
CA GLU A 384 6.80 0.81 13.17
C GLU A 384 7.41 -0.56 12.86
N ALA A 385 7.00 -1.62 13.55
CA ALA A 385 7.47 -2.97 13.30
C ALA A 385 7.13 -3.46 11.88
N SER A 386 5.92 -3.19 11.40
CA SER A 386 5.49 -3.52 10.03
C SER A 386 6.31 -2.75 8.99
N SER A 387 6.54 -1.46 9.23
CA SER A 387 7.38 -0.63 8.37
C SER A 387 8.83 -1.09 8.36
N ALA A 388 9.39 -1.40 9.54
CA ALA A 388 10.77 -1.85 9.69
C ALA A 388 11.08 -3.15 8.93
N LEU A 389 10.08 -4.03 8.77
CA LEU A 389 10.26 -5.32 8.10
C LEU A 389 10.31 -5.24 6.56
N GLN A 390 9.80 -4.15 5.96
CA GLN A 390 9.86 -3.88 4.51
C GLN A 390 9.43 -5.08 3.64
N VAL A 391 8.32 -5.74 3.99
CA VAL A 391 7.87 -6.98 3.33
C VAL A 391 7.77 -6.82 1.81
N ASP A 392 7.33 -5.66 1.35
CA ASP A 392 7.12 -5.36 -0.07
C ASP A 392 8.41 -5.34 -0.89
N SER A 393 9.55 -5.09 -0.24
CA SER A 393 10.86 -5.04 -0.88
C SER A 393 11.43 -6.42 -1.23
N TRP A 394 10.94 -7.48 -0.59
CA TRP A 394 11.45 -8.83 -0.76
C TRP A 394 10.93 -9.44 -2.07
N PRO A 395 11.79 -9.91 -2.99
CA PRO A 395 11.34 -10.58 -4.21
C PRO A 395 10.92 -12.03 -3.94
N LEU A 396 9.89 -12.22 -3.09
CA LEU A 396 9.37 -13.49 -2.59
C LEU A 396 7.84 -13.57 -2.76
N PRO A 397 7.33 -13.97 -3.93
CA PRO A 397 5.89 -14.05 -4.20
C PRO A 397 5.11 -14.92 -3.21
N SER A 398 5.71 -15.99 -2.70
CA SER A 398 5.07 -16.85 -1.70
C SER A 398 4.93 -16.15 -0.35
N LEU A 399 5.91 -15.34 0.04
CA LEU A 399 5.82 -14.47 1.23
C LEU A 399 4.71 -13.44 1.05
N HIS A 400 4.66 -12.77 -0.09
CA HIS A 400 3.63 -11.77 -0.39
C HIS A 400 2.22 -12.38 -0.35
N ARG A 401 2.03 -13.59 -0.87
CA ARG A 401 0.73 -14.30 -0.78
C ARG A 401 0.34 -14.63 0.65
N ALA A 402 1.29 -15.16 1.45
CA ALA A 402 1.04 -15.49 2.85
C ALA A 402 0.73 -14.24 3.68
N TRP A 403 1.46 -13.15 3.43
CA TRP A 403 1.23 -11.87 4.10
C TRP A 403 -0.12 -11.26 3.71
N LEU A 404 -0.42 -11.22 2.42
CA LEU A 404 -1.70 -10.76 1.89
C LEU A 404 -2.87 -11.53 2.50
N GLN A 405 -2.83 -12.86 2.52
CA GLN A 405 -3.90 -13.67 3.08
C GLN A 405 -4.17 -13.30 4.53
N ALA A 406 -3.11 -13.19 5.35
CA ALA A 406 -3.23 -12.81 6.74
C ALA A 406 -3.80 -11.39 6.93
N SER A 407 -3.43 -10.45 6.05
CA SER A 407 -3.98 -9.08 6.09
C SER A 407 -5.44 -9.03 5.65
N LEU A 408 -5.85 -9.85 4.68
CA LEU A 408 -7.25 -9.91 4.24
C LEU A 408 -8.16 -10.52 5.29
N ASP A 409 -7.66 -11.48 6.08
CA ASP A 409 -8.43 -12.10 7.17
C ASP A 409 -8.63 -11.11 8.33
N ASP A 410 -7.56 -10.50 8.83
CA ASP A 410 -7.56 -9.45 9.84
C ASP A 410 -6.16 -8.80 9.92
N GLU A 411 -5.99 -7.66 9.25
CA GLU A 411 -4.70 -6.98 9.19
C GLU A 411 -4.19 -6.58 10.59
N TRP A 412 -5.07 -6.02 11.43
CA TRP A 412 -4.69 -5.57 12.76
C TRP A 412 -4.12 -6.71 13.61
N ASN A 413 -4.87 -7.80 13.76
CA ASN A 413 -4.42 -8.94 14.54
C ASN A 413 -3.20 -9.61 13.91
N SER A 414 -3.17 -9.66 12.58
CA SER A 414 -2.03 -10.23 11.87
C SER A 414 -0.74 -9.45 12.12
N LEU A 415 -0.78 -8.12 12.12
CA LEU A 415 0.39 -7.28 12.37
C LEU A 415 0.76 -7.18 13.86
N SER A 416 -0.20 -7.27 14.76
CA SER A 416 0.04 -7.18 16.21
C SER A 416 1.01 -8.25 16.74
N ILE A 417 1.14 -9.38 16.07
CA ILE A 417 2.13 -10.41 16.44
C ILE A 417 3.59 -9.93 16.27
N LEU A 418 3.85 -8.88 15.47
CA LEU A 418 5.19 -8.33 15.29
C LEU A 418 5.74 -7.67 16.56
N VAL A 419 4.86 -7.21 17.46
CA VAL A 419 5.22 -6.56 18.72
C VAL A 419 4.94 -7.42 19.94
N ALA A 420 4.38 -8.63 19.74
CA ALA A 420 4.23 -9.60 20.82
C ALA A 420 5.61 -9.93 21.43
N PRO A 421 5.69 -10.10 22.76
CA PRO A 421 6.93 -10.38 23.48
C PRO A 421 7.57 -11.73 23.09
#